data_e6ed25b5c57d15b3b86f459c77eee0eb
#
_entry.id   e6ed25b5c57d15b3b86f459c77eee0eb
#
_cell.length_a   1.000
_cell.length_b   1.000
_cell.length_c   1.000
_cell.angle_alpha   90.00
_cell.angle_beta   90.00
_cell.angle_gamma   90.00
#
_symmetry.space_group_name_H-M   'P 1'
#
loop_
_entity.id
_entity.type
_entity.pdbx_description
1 polymer ?
#
loop_
_entity_poly.entity_id
_entity_poly.type
_entity_poly.pdbx_seq_one_letter_code
_entity_poly.pdbx_strand_id
1 'polypeptide(L)'
;MSKKRKTLSLTAYQNTDAIEERKMGQITVEKNVGGIEGLCVITPAVHGDARGYFMETYNENDMKEAGIDIKFVQDNQSMSTKGVLRGLHFQKQYPQCKLVRAVRGNVFDVAVDLRADSKTYGKWYGVELSAENKKQFLIPEGFAHGFLVLSEEAEFCYKVNDFYHPNDEGGMAWNDPEIGIEWPQVKGEYPGNAVADGYELEDGTKLNLSEKDQKWLGLKETFRF
;
A
#
# COMPACT_ATOMS: atom_id res chain seq x y z
N MET A 1 -18.68 -18.89 -34.42
CA MET A 1 -17.48 -18.03 -34.29
C MET A 1 -17.31 -17.64 -32.82
N SER A 2 -16.46 -18.36 -32.11
CA SER A 2 -16.25 -18.20 -30.67
C SER A 2 -15.22 -17.10 -30.41
N LYS A 3 -15.63 -16.01 -29.79
CA LYS A 3 -14.70 -14.98 -29.30
C LYS A 3 -14.06 -15.46 -28.00
N LYS A 4 -12.80 -15.87 -28.08
CA LYS A 4 -11.96 -16.10 -26.89
C LYS A 4 -11.83 -14.77 -26.11
N ARG A 5 -12.37 -14.73 -24.89
CA ARG A 5 -12.06 -13.69 -23.91
C ARG A 5 -10.61 -13.84 -23.53
N LYS A 6 -9.81 -12.80 -23.77
CA LYS A 6 -8.47 -12.68 -23.21
C LYS A 6 -8.64 -12.32 -21.72
N THR A 7 -8.24 -13.23 -20.85
CA THR A 7 -8.00 -12.96 -19.45
C THR A 7 -6.79 -12.00 -19.40
N LEU A 8 -7.04 -10.76 -19.03
CA LEU A 8 -5.96 -9.81 -18.72
C LEU A 8 -5.35 -10.26 -17.39
N SER A 9 -4.14 -10.79 -17.43
CA SER A 9 -3.32 -10.98 -16.25
C SER A 9 -2.98 -9.60 -15.69
N LEU A 10 -3.22 -9.40 -14.41
CA LEU A 10 -2.73 -8.26 -13.63
C LEU A 10 -1.19 -8.29 -13.65
N THR A 11 -0.62 -7.71 -14.69
CA THR A 11 0.81 -7.47 -14.75
C THR A 11 1.01 -6.06 -14.23
N ALA A 12 1.65 -5.95 -13.06
CA ALA A 12 2.13 -4.70 -12.52
C ALA A 12 2.67 -3.80 -13.64
N TYR A 13 2.34 -2.52 -13.61
CA TYR A 13 2.92 -1.51 -14.48
C TYR A 13 4.42 -1.45 -14.16
N GLN A 14 5.19 -2.31 -14.82
CA GLN A 14 6.64 -2.36 -14.70
C GLN A 14 7.23 -1.34 -15.66
N ASN A 15 7.61 -0.21 -15.10
CA ASN A 15 8.67 0.58 -15.71
C ASN A 15 9.98 -0.21 -15.49
N THR A 16 10.60 -0.69 -16.55
CA THR A 16 11.72 -1.66 -16.54
C THR A 16 13.09 -1.02 -16.28
N ASP A 17 13.17 0.00 -15.45
CA ASP A 17 14.44 0.41 -14.89
C ASP A 17 14.80 -0.58 -13.77
N ALA A 18 15.99 -1.16 -13.85
CA ALA A 18 16.41 -2.34 -13.11
C ALA A 18 16.02 -2.27 -11.63
N ILE A 19 14.99 -3.03 -11.24
CA ILE A 19 14.67 -3.30 -9.83
C ILE A 19 15.82 -4.11 -9.28
N GLU A 20 16.58 -3.54 -8.35
CA GLU A 20 17.66 -4.24 -7.68
C GLU A 20 17.06 -5.16 -6.60
N GLU A 21 16.90 -6.44 -6.93
CA GLU A 21 16.49 -7.48 -5.98
C GLU A 21 17.74 -8.00 -5.26
N ARG A 22 17.77 -7.89 -3.92
CA ARG A 22 18.85 -8.42 -3.09
C ARG A 22 18.28 -9.35 -2.01
N LYS A 23 18.87 -10.55 -1.92
CA LYS A 23 18.62 -11.45 -0.80
C LYS A 23 19.56 -11.10 0.36
N MET A 24 18.97 -10.76 1.51
CA MET A 24 19.66 -10.36 2.73
C MET A 24 19.16 -11.23 3.89
N GLY A 25 19.99 -12.12 4.40
CA GLY A 25 19.60 -13.00 5.50
C GLY A 25 18.32 -13.79 5.17
N GLN A 26 17.24 -13.53 5.91
CA GLN A 26 15.94 -14.17 5.77
C GLN A 26 14.93 -13.33 4.95
N ILE A 27 15.38 -12.28 4.25
CA ILE A 27 14.50 -11.43 3.43
C ILE A 27 15.05 -11.22 2.02
N THR A 28 14.15 -11.01 1.07
CA THR A 28 14.46 -10.46 -0.25
C THR A 28 13.85 -9.06 -0.34
N VAL A 29 14.62 -8.07 -0.79
CA VAL A 29 14.19 -6.67 -0.86
C VAL A 29 14.27 -6.16 -2.29
N GLU A 30 13.11 -5.77 -2.83
CA GLU A 30 12.99 -5.02 -4.07
C GLU A 30 12.95 -3.54 -3.72
N LYS A 31 13.99 -2.79 -4.08
CA LYS A 31 14.12 -1.35 -3.74
C LYS A 31 13.61 -0.46 -4.86
N ASN A 32 13.14 0.72 -4.47
CA ASN A 32 12.69 1.79 -5.38
C ASN A 32 11.66 1.28 -6.38
N VAL A 33 10.71 0.45 -5.88
CA VAL A 33 9.66 -0.12 -6.73
C VAL A 33 8.85 0.98 -7.41
N GLY A 34 8.47 0.75 -8.67
CA GLY A 34 7.83 1.78 -9.49
C GLY A 34 8.73 2.95 -9.88
N GLY A 35 10.07 2.84 -9.67
CA GLY A 35 11.03 3.94 -9.87
C GLY A 35 10.90 5.05 -8.83
N ILE A 36 10.23 4.78 -7.69
CA ILE A 36 9.99 5.76 -6.62
C ILE A 36 10.97 5.49 -5.48
N GLU A 37 11.87 6.44 -5.25
CA GLU A 37 12.93 6.31 -4.26
C GLU A 37 12.40 6.04 -2.86
N GLY A 38 12.95 4.99 -2.22
CA GLY A 38 12.67 4.59 -0.85
C GLY A 38 11.51 3.60 -0.69
N LEU A 39 10.60 3.46 -1.68
CA LEU A 39 9.58 2.40 -1.63
C LEU A 39 10.24 1.03 -1.80
N CYS A 40 9.93 0.08 -0.89
CA CYS A 40 10.48 -1.27 -0.99
C CYS A 40 9.39 -2.34 -0.82
N VAL A 41 9.43 -3.38 -1.65
CA VAL A 41 8.68 -4.61 -1.40
C VAL A 41 9.64 -5.62 -0.77
N ILE A 42 9.24 -6.18 0.36
CA ILE A 42 10.05 -7.10 1.16
C ILE A 42 9.34 -8.45 1.22
N THR A 43 10.03 -9.52 0.84
CA THR A 43 9.50 -10.88 0.90
C THR A 43 10.32 -11.69 1.90
N PRO A 44 9.74 -12.10 3.04
CA PRO A 44 10.43 -12.94 4.01
C PRO A 44 10.62 -14.37 3.51
N ALA A 45 11.68 -15.04 3.95
CA ALA A 45 11.84 -16.46 3.76
C ALA A 45 10.81 -17.24 4.60
N VAL A 46 10.11 -18.16 3.97
CA VAL A 46 9.10 -18.99 4.61
C VAL A 46 9.62 -20.42 4.72
N HIS A 47 9.69 -20.95 5.94
CA HIS A 47 10.14 -22.32 6.25
C HIS A 47 8.95 -23.18 6.61
N GLY A 48 8.54 -24.10 5.71
CA GLY A 48 7.39 -24.96 5.87
C GLY A 48 7.77 -26.39 6.24
N ASP A 49 6.94 -27.06 7.08
CA ASP A 49 6.97 -28.49 7.36
C ASP A 49 5.55 -29.05 7.58
N ALA A 50 5.43 -30.31 8.01
CA ALA A 50 4.14 -30.96 8.25
C ALA A 50 3.26 -30.28 9.33
N ARG A 51 3.79 -29.38 10.13
CA ARG A 51 3.07 -28.62 11.17
C ARG A 51 2.55 -27.28 10.68
N GLY A 52 3.03 -26.80 9.51
CA GLY A 52 2.73 -25.47 8.97
C GLY A 52 3.99 -24.74 8.54
N TYR A 53 4.11 -23.48 8.85
CA TYR A 53 5.27 -22.68 8.47
C TYR A 53 5.77 -21.77 9.60
N PHE A 54 7.03 -21.37 9.49
CA PHE A 54 7.67 -20.34 10.28
C PHE A 54 8.29 -19.29 9.34
N MET A 55 8.23 -18.02 9.72
CA MET A 55 8.96 -16.94 9.06
C MET A 55 9.28 -15.84 10.07
N GLU A 56 10.41 -15.15 9.87
CA GLU A 56 10.67 -13.90 10.55
C GLU A 56 9.93 -12.78 9.81
N THR A 57 9.00 -12.12 10.49
CA THR A 57 8.24 -11.02 9.88
C THR A 57 8.96 -9.68 9.98
N TYR A 58 9.94 -9.59 10.86
CA TYR A 58 10.82 -8.46 11.04
C TYR A 58 12.10 -8.92 11.76
N ASN A 59 13.23 -8.56 11.19
CA ASN A 59 14.54 -8.75 11.82
C ASN A 59 15.36 -7.46 11.58
N GLU A 60 15.72 -6.77 12.67
CA GLU A 60 16.41 -5.48 12.60
C GLU A 60 17.76 -5.59 11.87
N ASN A 61 18.48 -6.70 12.08
CA ASN A 61 19.79 -6.89 11.43
C ASN A 61 19.65 -7.06 9.92
N ASP A 62 18.70 -7.89 9.46
CA ASP A 62 18.45 -8.09 8.04
C ASP A 62 18.00 -6.78 7.36
N MET A 63 17.15 -6.00 8.05
CA MET A 63 16.74 -4.68 7.56
C MET A 63 17.90 -3.71 7.46
N LYS A 64 18.77 -3.65 8.47
CA LYS A 64 19.99 -2.81 8.44
C LYS A 64 20.97 -3.26 7.36
N GLU A 65 21.17 -4.56 7.18
CA GLU A 65 22.00 -5.11 6.10
C GLU A 65 21.42 -4.72 4.72
N ALA A 66 20.09 -4.69 4.60
CA ALA A 66 19.42 -4.16 3.42
C ALA A 66 19.51 -2.63 3.28
N GLY A 67 20.14 -1.92 4.23
CA GLY A 67 20.23 -0.45 4.23
C GLY A 67 18.94 0.24 4.68
N ILE A 68 18.09 -0.48 5.43
CA ILE A 68 16.84 0.03 6.02
C ILE A 68 17.06 0.14 7.52
N ASP A 69 17.61 1.27 7.99
CA ASP A 69 17.88 1.52 9.41
C ASP A 69 16.76 2.39 10.01
N ILE A 70 15.62 1.78 10.27
CA ILE A 70 14.42 2.43 10.80
C ILE A 70 14.06 1.78 12.13
N LYS A 71 13.93 2.61 13.18
CA LYS A 71 13.44 2.16 14.48
C LYS A 71 11.91 2.24 14.52
N PHE A 72 11.24 1.11 14.52
CA PHE A 72 9.79 1.06 14.73
C PHE A 72 9.43 1.10 16.21
N VAL A 73 8.41 1.89 16.57
CA VAL A 73 8.02 2.19 17.95
C VAL A 73 6.56 1.80 18.27
N GLN A 74 5.74 1.54 17.25
CA GLN A 74 4.35 1.16 17.42
C GLN A 74 3.97 0.11 16.38
N ASP A 75 3.13 -0.85 16.78
CA ASP A 75 2.59 -1.91 15.93
C ASP A 75 1.06 -1.87 15.99
N ASN A 76 0.42 -1.93 14.84
CA ASN A 76 -1.03 -1.79 14.70
C ASN A 76 -1.60 -2.97 13.92
N GLN A 77 -2.86 -3.31 14.23
CA GLN A 77 -3.64 -4.29 13.49
C GLN A 77 -5.05 -3.79 13.27
N SER A 78 -5.58 -4.03 12.09
CA SER A 78 -6.98 -3.78 11.76
C SER A 78 -7.58 -4.95 10.99
N MET A 79 -8.90 -5.10 11.08
CA MET A 79 -9.68 -6.01 10.25
C MET A 79 -10.67 -5.19 9.40
N SER A 80 -10.90 -5.62 8.18
CA SER A 80 -11.84 -4.98 7.27
C SER A 80 -12.44 -6.02 6.32
N THR A 81 -13.66 -5.77 5.87
CA THR A 81 -14.37 -6.60 4.90
C THR A 81 -14.13 -6.13 3.48
N LYS A 82 -14.49 -6.95 2.50
CA LYS A 82 -14.36 -6.66 1.07
C LYS A 82 -14.98 -5.32 0.69
N GLY A 83 -14.31 -4.61 -0.19
CA GLY A 83 -14.73 -3.28 -0.65
C GLY A 83 -14.40 -2.14 0.31
N VAL A 84 -13.90 -2.42 1.52
CA VAL A 84 -13.40 -1.36 2.40
C VAL A 84 -12.12 -0.77 1.81
N LEU A 85 -12.12 0.55 1.61
CA LEU A 85 -10.95 1.34 1.25
C LEU A 85 -10.62 2.27 2.41
N ARG A 86 -9.39 2.19 2.91
CA ARG A 86 -8.87 3.10 3.95
C ARG A 86 -7.78 3.96 3.37
N GLY A 87 -7.90 5.26 3.48
CA GLY A 87 -6.88 6.17 2.99
C GLY A 87 -7.42 7.30 2.10
N LEU A 88 -6.50 8.01 1.48
CA LEU A 88 -5.03 7.92 1.64
C LEU A 88 -4.60 8.81 2.79
N HIS A 89 -3.81 8.29 3.73
CA HIS A 89 -3.50 8.96 4.99
C HIS A 89 -2.01 9.22 5.18
N PHE A 90 -1.70 10.30 5.90
CA PHE A 90 -0.37 10.64 6.40
C PHE A 90 -0.49 11.49 7.67
N GLN A 91 0.62 11.71 8.38
CA GLN A 91 0.77 12.74 9.42
C GLN A 91 1.67 13.84 8.88
N LYS A 92 1.34 15.12 9.16
CA LYS A 92 1.97 16.29 8.53
C LYS A 92 3.29 16.68 9.18
N GLN A 93 3.29 16.83 10.52
CA GLN A 93 4.45 17.27 11.30
C GLN A 93 5.19 16.10 11.95
N TYR A 94 4.52 14.96 12.09
CA TYR A 94 5.06 13.72 12.63
C TYR A 94 4.91 12.59 11.61
N PRO A 95 5.54 12.74 10.42
CA PRO A 95 5.36 11.78 9.34
C PRO A 95 5.83 10.39 9.77
N GLN A 96 5.09 9.38 9.32
CA GLN A 96 5.39 7.99 9.68
C GLN A 96 5.92 7.21 8.48
N CYS A 97 7.08 6.57 8.68
CA CYS A 97 7.44 5.42 7.86
C CYS A 97 6.63 4.21 8.31
N LYS A 98 6.13 3.43 7.34
CA LYS A 98 5.26 2.28 7.60
C LYS A 98 5.84 1.01 6.97
N LEU A 99 5.83 -0.08 7.72
CA LEU A 99 6.07 -1.43 7.20
C LEU A 99 4.79 -2.24 7.35
N VAL A 100 4.12 -2.49 6.23
CA VAL A 100 2.75 -3.02 6.21
C VAL A 100 2.69 -4.42 5.60
N ARG A 101 1.71 -5.23 6.02
CA ARG A 101 1.44 -6.58 5.50
C ARG A 101 0.01 -7.02 5.78
N ALA A 102 -0.53 -7.91 4.95
CA ALA A 102 -1.75 -8.65 5.26
C ALA A 102 -1.40 -9.99 5.92
N VAL A 103 -2.05 -10.30 7.04
CA VAL A 103 -1.88 -11.57 7.77
C VAL A 103 -3.04 -12.52 7.50
N ARG A 104 -4.18 -12.01 7.01
CA ARG A 104 -5.33 -12.75 6.52
C ARG A 104 -5.91 -12.04 5.30
N GLY A 105 -6.39 -12.81 4.31
CA GLY A 105 -6.94 -12.28 3.08
C GLY A 105 -5.93 -11.57 2.21
N ASN A 106 -6.41 -10.68 1.35
CA ASN A 106 -5.57 -9.87 0.47
C ASN A 106 -6.11 -8.44 0.33
N VAL A 107 -5.18 -7.52 0.13
CA VAL A 107 -5.45 -6.10 -0.12
C VAL A 107 -4.60 -5.61 -1.29
N PHE A 108 -5.07 -4.60 -1.98
CA PHE A 108 -4.25 -3.78 -2.86
C PHE A 108 -3.80 -2.54 -2.08
N ASP A 109 -2.51 -2.46 -1.80
CA ASP A 109 -1.89 -1.43 -0.98
C ASP A 109 -1.21 -0.39 -1.87
N VAL A 110 -1.41 0.89 -1.59
CA VAL A 110 -0.98 2.01 -2.44
C VAL A 110 -0.24 3.06 -1.63
N ALA A 111 0.88 3.52 -2.18
CA ALA A 111 1.63 4.68 -1.69
C ALA A 111 1.75 5.73 -2.80
N VAL A 112 1.50 7.00 -2.45
CA VAL A 112 1.66 8.17 -3.34
C VAL A 112 2.74 9.08 -2.79
N ASP A 113 3.74 9.44 -3.60
CA ASP A 113 4.83 10.33 -3.21
C ASP A 113 4.33 11.77 -3.08
N LEU A 114 4.39 12.33 -1.88
CA LEU A 114 4.01 13.73 -1.59
C LEU A 114 5.21 14.62 -1.23
N ARG A 115 6.43 14.14 -1.41
CA ARG A 115 7.67 14.91 -1.15
C ARG A 115 7.87 15.95 -2.24
N ALA A 116 7.82 17.23 -1.86
CA ALA A 116 7.82 18.37 -2.80
C ALA A 116 9.02 18.40 -3.75
N ASP A 117 10.21 18.05 -3.23
CA ASP A 117 11.46 18.05 -3.99
C ASP A 117 11.74 16.72 -4.71
N SER A 118 10.82 15.75 -4.62
CA SER A 118 10.97 14.45 -5.27
C SER A 118 10.73 14.55 -6.79
N LYS A 119 11.57 13.87 -7.56
CA LYS A 119 11.36 13.68 -9.01
C LYS A 119 10.10 12.85 -9.32
N THR A 120 9.59 12.16 -8.31
CA THR A 120 8.40 11.31 -8.39
C THR A 120 7.20 11.88 -7.61
N TYR A 121 7.23 13.19 -7.28
CA TYR A 121 6.08 13.85 -6.68
C TYR A 121 4.79 13.57 -7.47
N GLY A 122 3.73 13.14 -6.78
CA GLY A 122 2.46 12.75 -7.37
C GLY A 122 2.44 11.39 -8.06
N LYS A 123 3.56 10.67 -8.17
CA LYS A 123 3.55 9.29 -8.65
C LYS A 123 3.14 8.32 -7.55
N TRP A 124 2.53 7.23 -7.96
CA TRP A 124 2.09 6.18 -7.05
C TRP A 124 2.64 4.81 -7.45
N TYR A 125 2.67 3.92 -6.47
CA TYR A 125 2.93 2.50 -6.67
C TYR A 125 1.93 1.71 -5.84
N GLY A 126 1.39 0.64 -6.45
CA GLY A 126 0.47 -0.28 -5.80
C GLY A 126 0.97 -1.71 -5.84
N VAL A 127 0.73 -2.45 -4.77
CA VAL A 127 1.13 -3.85 -4.64
C VAL A 127 0.05 -4.67 -3.94
N GLU A 128 -0.18 -5.88 -4.41
CA GLU A 128 -1.03 -6.83 -3.69
C GLU A 128 -0.25 -7.43 -2.52
N LEU A 129 -0.80 -7.29 -1.32
CA LEU A 129 -0.32 -7.92 -0.09
C LEU A 129 -1.32 -8.96 0.38
N SER A 130 -0.87 -10.17 0.64
CA SER A 130 -1.77 -11.24 1.06
C SER A 130 -1.14 -12.18 2.10
N ALA A 131 -2.02 -12.88 2.83
CA ALA A 131 -1.60 -13.97 3.71
C ALA A 131 -0.88 -15.10 2.95
N GLU A 132 -1.03 -15.17 1.64
CA GLU A 132 -0.41 -16.21 0.80
C GLU A 132 0.96 -15.76 0.30
N ASN A 133 1.08 -14.54 -0.29
CA ASN A 133 2.33 -14.06 -0.86
C ASN A 133 3.35 -13.60 0.18
N LYS A 134 2.92 -13.37 1.43
CA LYS A 134 3.73 -12.95 2.58
C LYS A 134 4.49 -11.63 2.37
N LYS A 135 4.25 -10.92 1.27
CA LYS A 135 4.91 -9.65 0.97
C LYS A 135 4.61 -8.61 2.03
N GLN A 136 5.58 -7.74 2.23
CA GLN A 136 5.46 -6.53 3.04
C GLN A 136 5.82 -5.33 2.18
N PHE A 137 5.22 -4.19 2.46
CA PHE A 137 5.52 -2.96 1.76
C PHE A 137 6.09 -1.93 2.75
N LEU A 138 7.30 -1.45 2.47
CA LEU A 138 7.92 -0.36 3.21
C LEU A 138 7.63 0.95 2.50
N ILE A 139 6.98 1.86 3.21
CA ILE A 139 6.56 3.17 2.74
C ILE A 139 7.26 4.21 3.61
N PRO A 140 8.22 4.98 3.08
CA PRO A 140 8.92 6.02 3.84
C PRO A 140 7.99 7.14 4.32
N GLU A 141 8.55 8.03 5.13
CA GLU A 141 7.93 9.31 5.43
C GLU A 141 7.72 10.15 4.16
N GLY A 142 6.70 11.00 4.14
CA GLY A 142 6.40 11.85 2.99
C GLY A 142 5.50 11.21 1.93
N PHE A 143 4.85 10.09 2.27
CA PHE A 143 3.90 9.42 1.37
C PHE A 143 2.48 9.44 1.94
N ALA A 144 1.48 9.57 1.05
CA ALA A 144 0.12 9.19 1.37
C ALA A 144 -0.05 7.69 1.16
N HIS A 145 -0.74 7.01 2.09
CA HIS A 145 -0.88 5.57 2.12
C HIS A 145 -2.34 5.14 2.30
N GLY A 146 -2.74 4.11 1.58
CA GLY A 146 -4.05 3.51 1.73
C GLY A 146 -4.14 2.14 1.09
N PHE A 147 -5.23 1.42 1.35
CA PHE A 147 -5.45 0.10 0.77
C PHE A 147 -6.92 -0.20 0.52
N LEU A 148 -7.17 -1.07 -0.46
CA LEU A 148 -8.47 -1.64 -0.80
C LEU A 148 -8.49 -3.13 -0.45
N VAL A 149 -9.51 -3.58 0.27
CA VAL A 149 -9.71 -5.01 0.59
C VAL A 149 -10.35 -5.74 -0.60
N LEU A 150 -9.67 -6.78 -1.08
CA LEU A 150 -10.08 -7.57 -2.24
C LEU A 150 -10.71 -8.92 -1.88
N SER A 151 -10.36 -9.49 -0.72
CA SER A 151 -10.95 -10.73 -0.17
C SER A 151 -12.17 -10.44 0.69
N GLU A 152 -12.94 -11.48 1.05
CA GLU A 152 -14.12 -11.35 1.93
C GLU A 152 -13.79 -10.64 3.25
N GLU A 153 -12.60 -10.92 3.81
CA GLU A 153 -12.03 -10.27 4.97
C GLU A 153 -10.52 -10.13 4.79
N ALA A 154 -9.93 -9.08 5.36
CA ALA A 154 -8.49 -8.96 5.49
C ALA A 154 -8.11 -8.47 6.89
N GLU A 155 -7.06 -9.08 7.47
CA GLU A 155 -6.37 -8.56 8.64
C GLU A 155 -5.05 -7.94 8.20
N PHE A 156 -4.86 -6.68 8.56
CA PHE A 156 -3.77 -5.84 8.11
C PHE A 156 -2.97 -5.33 9.29
N CYS A 157 -1.67 -5.64 9.30
CA CYS A 157 -0.73 -5.27 10.35
C CYS A 157 0.31 -4.28 9.80
N TYR A 158 0.70 -3.31 10.62
CA TYR A 158 1.75 -2.38 10.24
C TYR A 158 2.52 -1.81 11.42
N LYS A 159 3.84 -1.73 11.24
CA LYS A 159 4.76 -1.04 12.15
C LYS A 159 4.98 0.39 11.68
N VAL A 160 5.15 1.30 12.64
CA VAL A 160 5.46 2.71 12.37
C VAL A 160 6.62 3.20 13.23
N ASN A 161 7.38 4.15 12.70
CA ASN A 161 8.57 4.71 13.36
C ASN A 161 8.26 5.92 14.26
N ASP A 162 7.03 6.42 14.24
CA ASP A 162 6.56 7.47 15.17
C ASP A 162 5.15 7.14 15.66
N PHE A 163 4.74 7.75 16.77
CA PHE A 163 3.44 7.51 17.38
C PHE A 163 2.29 8.13 16.56
N TYR A 164 1.08 7.64 16.80
CA TYR A 164 -0.10 8.22 16.20
C TYR A 164 -0.49 9.55 16.86
N HIS A 165 -0.60 10.60 16.06
CA HIS A 165 -0.99 11.95 16.45
C HIS A 165 -2.33 12.30 15.79
N PRO A 166 -3.48 12.11 16.46
CA PRO A 166 -4.80 12.25 15.84
C PRO A 166 -5.09 13.66 15.32
N ASN A 167 -4.45 14.70 15.90
CA ASN A 167 -4.63 16.09 15.47
C ASN A 167 -3.70 16.51 14.32
N ASP A 168 -2.77 15.64 13.93
CA ASP A 168 -1.78 15.86 12.87
C ASP A 168 -2.13 15.14 11.56
N GLU A 169 -3.22 14.43 11.56
CA GLU A 169 -3.62 13.61 10.42
C GLU A 169 -3.95 14.47 9.19
N GLY A 170 -3.48 14.01 8.04
CA GLY A 170 -3.82 14.52 6.73
C GLY A 170 -4.21 13.37 5.80
N GLY A 171 -4.71 13.73 4.64
CA GLY A 171 -5.06 12.74 3.62
C GLY A 171 -5.26 13.36 2.25
N MET A 172 -5.44 12.49 1.27
CA MET A 172 -5.80 12.89 -0.08
C MET A 172 -6.88 11.98 -0.66
N ALA A 173 -7.62 12.50 -1.65
CA ALA A 173 -8.69 11.78 -2.31
C ALA A 173 -8.15 10.50 -2.99
N TRP A 174 -8.77 9.36 -2.69
CA TRP A 174 -8.44 8.06 -3.25
C TRP A 174 -8.65 7.99 -4.77
N ASN A 175 -9.55 8.83 -5.30
CA ASN A 175 -10.00 8.87 -6.68
C ASN A 175 -9.55 10.14 -7.42
N ASP A 176 -8.42 10.72 -7.04
CA ASP A 176 -7.87 11.90 -7.71
C ASP A 176 -7.45 11.55 -9.16
N PRO A 177 -8.02 12.21 -10.19
CA PRO A 177 -7.71 11.93 -11.58
C PRO A 177 -6.29 12.36 -12.00
N GLU A 178 -5.65 13.27 -11.28
CA GLU A 178 -4.26 13.67 -11.56
C GLU A 178 -3.27 12.59 -11.12
N ILE A 179 -3.59 11.88 -10.04
CA ILE A 179 -2.81 10.72 -9.58
C ILE A 179 -3.15 9.50 -10.41
N GLY A 180 -4.43 9.29 -10.71
CA GLY A 180 -4.88 8.20 -11.57
C GLY A 180 -4.58 6.81 -11.01
N ILE A 181 -4.80 6.58 -9.71
CA ILE A 181 -4.62 5.25 -9.12
C ILE A 181 -5.58 4.28 -9.79
N GLU A 182 -5.04 3.21 -10.36
CA GLU A 182 -5.83 2.13 -10.95
C GLU A 182 -6.19 1.10 -9.87
N TRP A 183 -7.28 1.35 -9.16
CA TRP A 183 -7.76 0.42 -8.12
C TRP A 183 -8.30 -0.86 -8.78
N PRO A 184 -7.77 -2.05 -8.45
CA PRO A 184 -8.24 -3.30 -9.01
C PRO A 184 -9.72 -3.52 -8.76
N GLN A 185 -10.43 -4.03 -9.76
CA GLN A 185 -11.85 -4.38 -9.69
C GLN A 185 -12.81 -3.19 -9.46
N VAL A 186 -12.34 -1.97 -9.25
CA VAL A 186 -13.22 -0.80 -9.07
C VAL A 186 -13.69 -0.30 -10.42
N LYS A 187 -15.02 -0.17 -10.59
CA LYS A 187 -15.65 0.34 -11.79
C LYS A 187 -15.92 1.83 -11.67
N GLY A 188 -15.83 2.53 -12.80
CA GLY A 188 -16.22 3.94 -12.92
C GLY A 188 -15.06 4.87 -13.26
N GLU A 189 -15.40 6.14 -13.46
CA GLU A 189 -14.44 7.23 -13.64
C GLU A 189 -14.21 7.91 -12.30
N TYR A 190 -13.01 8.45 -12.10
CA TYR A 190 -12.60 9.05 -10.83
C TYR A 190 -12.66 10.59 -10.91
N PRO A 191 -13.73 11.22 -10.37
CA PRO A 191 -13.91 12.68 -10.43
C PRO A 191 -13.05 13.46 -9.41
N GLY A 192 -12.35 12.77 -8.48
CA GLY A 192 -11.49 13.40 -7.49
C GLY A 192 -12.19 14.04 -6.30
N ASN A 193 -13.43 13.65 -6.02
CA ASN A 193 -14.22 14.20 -4.91
C ASN A 193 -14.19 13.36 -3.63
N ALA A 194 -13.39 12.31 -3.60
CA ALA A 194 -13.24 11.31 -2.54
C ALA A 194 -14.53 10.53 -2.15
N VAL A 195 -15.68 10.82 -2.75
CA VAL A 195 -16.95 10.18 -2.42
C VAL A 195 -16.96 8.73 -2.93
N ALA A 196 -17.43 7.80 -2.08
CA ALA A 196 -17.51 6.38 -2.41
C ALA A 196 -18.87 5.98 -3.03
N ASP A 197 -19.90 6.82 -2.87
CA ASP A 197 -21.24 6.52 -3.37
C ASP A 197 -21.24 6.36 -4.91
N GLY A 198 -21.86 5.29 -5.36
CA GLY A 198 -21.89 4.94 -6.78
C GLY A 198 -20.71 4.08 -7.25
N TYR A 199 -19.72 3.81 -6.42
CA TYR A 199 -18.60 2.91 -6.76
C TYR A 199 -18.81 1.51 -6.21
N GLU A 200 -18.46 0.55 -7.02
CA GLU A 200 -18.52 -0.88 -6.68
C GLU A 200 -17.37 -1.66 -7.33
N LEU A 201 -17.05 -2.80 -6.76
CA LEU A 201 -16.15 -3.78 -7.36
C LEU A 201 -16.87 -4.50 -8.53
N GLU A 202 -16.10 -5.24 -9.32
CA GLU A 202 -16.62 -6.00 -10.46
C GLU A 202 -17.76 -6.98 -10.10
N ASP A 203 -17.75 -7.52 -8.88
CA ASP A 203 -18.76 -8.44 -8.35
C ASP A 203 -19.99 -7.74 -7.76
N GLY A 204 -20.03 -6.41 -7.77
CA GLY A 204 -21.12 -5.60 -7.22
C GLY A 204 -20.98 -5.26 -5.74
N THR A 205 -19.86 -5.63 -5.09
CA THR A 205 -19.57 -5.19 -3.73
C THR A 205 -19.33 -3.68 -3.72
N LYS A 206 -20.08 -2.93 -2.93
CA LYS A 206 -19.97 -1.48 -2.84
C LYS A 206 -18.67 -1.08 -2.14
N LEU A 207 -18.05 0.00 -2.61
CA LEU A 207 -16.96 0.64 -1.88
C LEU A 207 -17.47 1.19 -0.55
N ASN A 208 -16.65 1.02 0.49
CA ASN A 208 -16.94 1.48 1.84
C ASN A 208 -15.76 2.25 2.41
N LEU A 209 -15.94 3.57 2.56
CA LEU A 209 -14.97 4.48 3.15
C LEU A 209 -15.56 5.12 4.41
N SER A 210 -14.68 5.50 5.33
CA SER A 210 -15.11 6.33 6.47
C SER A 210 -15.61 7.70 5.99
N GLU A 211 -16.44 8.36 6.79
CA GLU A 211 -16.89 9.73 6.48
C GLU A 211 -15.72 10.71 6.34
N LYS A 212 -14.63 10.48 7.07
CA LYS A 212 -13.42 11.28 7.00
C LYS A 212 -12.73 11.09 5.64
N ASP A 213 -12.58 9.86 5.18
CA ASP A 213 -11.87 9.53 3.95
C ASP A 213 -12.60 10.04 2.70
N GLN A 214 -13.90 10.26 2.80
CA GLN A 214 -14.71 10.86 1.74
C GLN A 214 -14.66 12.40 1.67
N LYS A 215 -13.84 13.05 2.51
CA LYS A 215 -13.71 14.52 2.57
C LYS A 215 -12.33 15.02 2.15
N TRP A 216 -11.39 14.11 1.86
CA TRP A 216 -10.06 14.49 1.45
C TRP A 216 -10.07 15.18 0.07
N LEU A 217 -9.18 16.14 -0.07
CA LEU A 217 -8.98 16.91 -1.31
C LEU A 217 -7.95 16.21 -2.21
N GLY A 218 -7.88 16.63 -3.47
CA GLY A 218 -6.92 16.10 -4.43
C GLY A 218 -5.49 16.59 -4.21
N LEU A 219 -4.59 16.17 -5.11
CA LEU A 219 -3.15 16.44 -5.04
C LEU A 219 -2.82 17.93 -4.92
N LYS A 220 -3.57 18.81 -5.61
CA LYS A 220 -3.29 20.25 -5.62
C LYS A 220 -3.49 20.91 -4.27
N GLU A 221 -4.46 20.44 -3.51
CA GLU A 221 -4.87 21.00 -2.23
C GLU A 221 -4.32 20.24 -1.03
N THR A 222 -3.71 19.07 -1.27
CA THR A 222 -3.15 18.27 -0.18
C THR A 222 -1.82 18.82 0.32
N PHE A 223 -1.44 18.40 1.51
CA PHE A 223 -0.15 18.76 2.12
C PHE A 223 1.02 18.15 1.34
N ARG A 224 2.12 18.90 1.27
CA ARG A 224 3.39 18.48 0.65
C ARG A 224 4.48 18.44 1.71
N PHE A 225 5.29 17.41 1.68
CA PHE A 225 6.43 17.25 2.59
C PHE A 225 7.67 17.92 2.04
#